data_b906bc78cd636f7e46d790749f702921
#
_entry.id   b906bc78cd636f7e46d790749f702921
#
_cell.length_a   1.000
_cell.length_b   1.000
_cell.length_c   1.000
_cell.angle_alpha   90.00
_cell.angle_beta   90.00
_cell.angle_gamma   90.00
#
_symmetry.space_group_name_H-M   'P 1'
#
loop_
_entity.id
_entity.type
_entity.pdbx_description
1 polymer ?
#
loop_
_entity_poly.entity_id
_entity_poly.type
_entity_poly.pdbx_seq_one_letter_code
_entity_poly.pdbx_strand_id
1 'polypeptide(L)'
;MRFLVALMWCLHWLPLPVIARLGEVIGNLLYAYKKSRRRITLINLALCFPEKSEQEREAIAKKHFQNYARSVLERGVLWWGSEARLRRLIVVEPGVPVDAIKASPTILLCPHFVSLDA
;
A
#
# COMPACT_ATOMS: atom_id res chain seq x y z
N MET A 1 -19.76 2.08 8.56
CA MET A 1 -18.86 0.92 8.39
C MET A 1 -19.31 -0.03 7.28
N ARG A 2 -20.56 -0.48 7.25
CA ARG A 2 -21.09 -1.38 6.19
C ARG A 2 -20.96 -0.83 4.76
N PHE A 3 -21.16 0.47 4.56
CA PHE A 3 -21.00 1.14 3.25
C PHE A 3 -19.56 1.06 2.71
N LEU A 4 -18.55 1.29 3.55
CA LEU A 4 -17.14 1.21 3.15
C LEU A 4 -16.76 -0.21 2.73
N VAL A 5 -17.25 -1.22 3.46
CA VAL A 5 -17.03 -2.64 3.13
C VAL A 5 -17.69 -3.00 1.80
N ALA A 6 -18.93 -2.55 1.56
CA ALA A 6 -19.62 -2.75 0.29
C ALA A 6 -18.90 -2.07 -0.87
N LEU A 7 -18.37 -0.85 -0.66
CA LEU A 7 -17.57 -0.15 -1.66
C LEU A 7 -16.30 -0.94 -2.01
N MET A 8 -15.57 -1.42 -1.00
CA MET A 8 -14.37 -2.23 -1.20
C MET A 8 -14.70 -3.55 -1.90
N TRP A 9 -15.86 -4.14 -1.59
CA TRP A 9 -16.34 -5.33 -2.31
C TRP A 9 -16.61 -5.01 -3.79
N CYS A 10 -17.21 -3.88 -4.13
CA CYS A 10 -17.38 -3.47 -5.53
C CYS A 10 -16.03 -3.25 -6.25
N LEU A 11 -15.04 -2.69 -5.54
CA LEU A 11 -13.72 -2.41 -6.11
C LEU A 11 -12.94 -3.66 -6.49
N HIS A 12 -13.19 -4.82 -5.84
CA HIS A 12 -12.45 -6.04 -6.16
C HIS A 12 -12.68 -6.55 -7.59
N TRP A 13 -13.76 -6.16 -8.26
CA TRP A 13 -14.03 -6.50 -9.65
C TRP A 13 -13.21 -5.67 -10.66
N LEU A 14 -12.68 -4.53 -10.24
CA LEU A 14 -11.96 -3.63 -11.13
C LEU A 14 -10.56 -4.15 -11.46
N PRO A 15 -10.05 -3.86 -12.68
CA PRO A 15 -8.64 -4.10 -13.01
C PRO A 15 -7.72 -3.27 -12.12
N LEU A 16 -6.54 -3.83 -11.76
CA LEU A 16 -5.57 -3.13 -10.92
C LEU A 16 -5.16 -1.74 -11.43
N PRO A 17 -4.97 -1.51 -12.74
CA PRO A 17 -4.64 -0.16 -13.23
C PRO A 17 -5.70 0.89 -12.90
N VAL A 18 -6.99 0.48 -12.89
CA VAL A 18 -8.10 1.38 -12.51
C VAL A 18 -8.04 1.69 -11.02
N ILE A 19 -7.83 0.66 -10.19
CA ILE A 19 -7.67 0.82 -8.73
C ILE A 19 -6.47 1.71 -8.43
N ALA A 20 -5.35 1.53 -9.13
CA ALA A 20 -4.16 2.35 -8.98
C ALA A 20 -4.44 3.83 -9.29
N ARG A 21 -5.11 4.13 -10.39
CA ARG A 21 -5.50 5.51 -10.75
C ARG A 21 -6.46 6.14 -9.75
N LEU A 22 -7.44 5.39 -9.27
CA LEU A 22 -8.32 5.85 -8.19
C LEU A 22 -7.53 6.15 -6.92
N GLY A 23 -6.57 5.28 -6.57
CA GLY A 23 -5.66 5.49 -5.45
C GLY A 23 -4.82 6.76 -5.61
N GLU A 24 -4.31 7.03 -6.81
CA GLU A 24 -3.56 8.27 -7.10
C GLU A 24 -4.42 9.52 -6.92
N VAL A 25 -5.64 9.52 -7.42
CA VAL A 25 -6.59 10.65 -7.27
C VAL A 25 -6.91 10.87 -5.80
N ILE A 26 -7.31 9.81 -5.08
CA ILE A 26 -7.64 9.88 -3.65
C ILE A 26 -6.41 10.31 -2.85
N GLY A 27 -5.24 9.76 -3.15
CA GLY A 27 -3.98 10.14 -2.49
C GLY A 27 -3.62 11.62 -2.68
N ASN A 28 -3.83 12.16 -3.87
CA ASN A 28 -3.64 13.59 -4.14
C ASN A 28 -4.61 14.45 -3.33
N LEU A 29 -5.88 14.05 -3.23
CA LEU A 29 -6.87 14.73 -2.40
C LEU A 29 -6.49 14.67 -0.93
N LEU A 30 -6.09 13.50 -0.42
CA LEU A 30 -5.61 13.35 0.95
C LEU A 30 -4.39 14.23 1.24
N TYR A 31 -3.44 14.28 0.32
CA TYR A 31 -2.26 15.15 0.44
C TYR A 31 -2.66 16.64 0.51
N ALA A 32 -3.62 17.07 -0.29
CA ALA A 32 -4.11 18.45 -0.29
C ALA A 32 -4.87 18.81 0.99
N TYR A 33 -5.78 17.95 1.44
CA TYR A 33 -6.70 18.26 2.53
C TYR A 33 -6.19 17.87 3.91
N LYS A 34 -5.38 16.80 4.05
CA LYS A 34 -4.88 16.31 5.35
C LYS A 34 -3.59 17.04 5.78
N LYS A 35 -3.67 18.35 5.98
CA LYS A 35 -2.52 19.23 6.31
C LYS A 35 -1.66 18.72 7.48
N SER A 36 -2.28 18.26 8.56
CA SER A 36 -1.57 17.73 9.73
C SER A 36 -0.74 16.47 9.38
N ARG A 37 -1.34 15.52 8.69
CA ARG A 37 -0.64 14.29 8.25
C ARG A 37 0.50 14.62 7.30
N ARG A 38 0.26 15.51 6.32
CA ARG A 38 1.29 15.98 5.40
C ARG A 38 2.48 16.61 6.14
N ARG A 39 2.20 17.50 7.11
CA ARG A 39 3.25 18.13 7.93
C ARG A 39 4.10 17.09 8.67
N ILE A 40 3.49 16.10 9.32
CA ILE A 40 4.20 15.03 10.02
C ILE A 40 5.07 14.23 9.04
N THR A 41 4.53 13.86 7.87
CA THR A 41 5.28 13.15 6.84
C THR A 41 6.50 13.95 6.38
N LEU A 42 6.36 15.25 6.12
CA LEU A 42 7.48 16.10 5.70
C LEU A 42 8.54 16.28 6.78
N ILE A 43 8.15 16.40 8.06
CA ILE A 43 9.09 16.43 9.18
C ILE A 43 9.89 15.13 9.25
N ASN A 44 9.22 13.98 9.18
CA ASN A 44 9.88 12.68 9.21
C ASN A 44 10.84 12.52 8.01
N LEU A 45 10.43 12.94 6.83
CA LEU A 45 11.31 12.90 5.65
C LEU A 45 12.52 13.83 5.79
N ALA A 46 12.37 15.00 6.42
CA ALA A 46 13.49 15.90 6.67
C ALA A 46 14.50 15.31 7.68
N LEU A 47 14.02 14.55 8.67
CA LEU A 47 14.88 13.87 9.63
C LEU A 47 15.57 12.64 9.03
N CYS A 48 14.86 11.85 8.22
CA CYS A 48 15.40 10.61 7.64
C CYS A 48 16.28 10.84 6.40
N PHE A 49 16.02 11.91 5.66
CA PHE A 49 16.68 12.24 4.39
C PHE A 49 17.10 13.72 4.35
N PRO A 50 18.02 14.13 5.27
CA PRO A 50 18.46 15.53 5.34
C PRO A 50 19.17 15.99 4.07
N GLU A 51 19.80 15.06 3.32
CA GLU A 51 20.50 15.30 2.07
C GLU A 51 19.59 15.65 0.89
N LYS A 52 18.28 15.33 0.98
CA LYS A 52 17.32 15.63 -0.09
C LYS A 52 16.81 17.06 0.00
N SER A 53 16.59 17.66 -1.15
CA SER A 53 15.93 18.96 -1.24
C SER A 53 14.49 18.93 -0.74
N GLU A 54 13.93 20.07 -0.41
CA GLU A 54 12.54 20.20 0.00
C GLU A 54 11.58 19.70 -1.08
N GLN A 55 11.86 20.01 -2.34
CA GLN A 55 11.07 19.55 -3.49
C GLN A 55 11.06 18.03 -3.64
N GLU A 56 12.21 17.37 -3.45
CA GLU A 56 12.30 15.91 -3.48
C GLU A 56 11.51 15.28 -2.33
N ARG A 57 11.61 15.84 -1.11
CA ARG A 57 10.83 15.38 0.04
C ARG A 57 9.32 15.55 -0.16
N GLU A 58 8.89 16.67 -0.79
CA GLU A 58 7.49 16.86 -1.15
C GLU A 58 7.01 15.85 -2.18
N ALA A 59 7.81 15.55 -3.20
CA ALA A 59 7.49 14.53 -4.21
C ALA A 59 7.33 13.14 -3.57
N ILE A 60 8.25 12.77 -2.66
CA ILE A 60 8.18 11.51 -1.89
C ILE A 60 6.92 11.48 -1.02
N ALA A 61 6.62 12.57 -0.29
CA ALA A 61 5.43 12.67 0.54
C ALA A 61 4.16 12.48 -0.29
N LYS A 62 4.05 13.16 -1.43
CA LYS A 62 2.90 13.03 -2.32
C LYS A 62 2.73 11.58 -2.83
N LYS A 63 3.85 10.95 -3.24
CA LYS A 63 3.84 9.55 -3.69
C LYS A 63 3.45 8.59 -2.57
N HIS A 64 3.89 8.85 -1.33
CA HIS A 64 3.48 8.08 -0.15
C HIS A 64 1.96 8.12 0.05
N PHE A 65 1.31 9.29 -0.04
CA PHE A 65 -0.14 9.41 0.08
C PHE A 65 -0.89 8.67 -1.04
N GLN A 66 -0.36 8.71 -2.28
CA GLN A 66 -0.91 7.96 -3.40
C GLN A 66 -0.83 6.44 -3.15
N ASN A 67 0.34 5.94 -2.75
CA ASN A 67 0.56 4.53 -2.47
C ASN A 67 -0.28 4.06 -1.28
N TYR A 68 -0.40 4.87 -0.22
CA TYR A 68 -1.27 4.56 0.91
C TYR A 68 -2.73 4.42 0.50
N ALA A 69 -3.26 5.38 -0.27
CA ALA A 69 -4.64 5.29 -0.76
C ALA A 69 -4.84 4.06 -1.65
N ARG A 70 -3.89 3.78 -2.53
CA ARG A 70 -3.89 2.60 -3.40
C ARG A 70 -3.91 1.30 -2.58
N SER A 71 -3.03 1.15 -1.58
CA SER A 71 -2.98 -0.06 -0.74
C SER A 71 -4.30 -0.32 0.00
N VAL A 72 -4.98 0.74 0.46
CA VAL A 72 -6.31 0.62 1.09
C VAL A 72 -7.34 0.07 0.10
N LEU A 73 -7.33 0.54 -1.16
CA LEU A 73 -8.27 0.06 -2.18
C LEU A 73 -7.95 -1.37 -2.63
N GLU A 74 -6.66 -1.73 -2.71
CA GLU A 74 -6.20 -3.06 -3.10
C GLU A 74 -6.60 -4.15 -2.10
N ARG A 75 -6.84 -3.81 -0.82
CA ARG A 75 -7.37 -4.75 0.17
C ARG A 75 -8.69 -5.41 -0.28
N GLY A 76 -9.52 -4.70 -1.04
CA GLY A 76 -10.71 -5.29 -1.63
C GLY A 76 -10.40 -6.48 -2.54
N VAL A 77 -9.32 -6.37 -3.32
CA VAL A 77 -8.85 -7.47 -4.19
C VAL A 77 -8.30 -8.63 -3.35
N LEU A 78 -7.54 -8.34 -2.29
CA LEU A 78 -6.97 -9.38 -1.40
C LEU A 78 -8.05 -10.15 -0.64
N TRP A 79 -9.11 -9.47 -0.18
CA TRP A 79 -10.16 -10.08 0.65
C TRP A 79 -11.21 -10.85 -0.16
N TRP A 80 -11.50 -10.42 -1.39
CA TRP A 80 -12.59 -11.00 -2.21
C TRP A 80 -12.15 -11.46 -3.61
N GLY A 81 -10.89 -11.28 -3.97
CA GLY A 81 -10.36 -11.76 -5.24
C GLY A 81 -10.36 -13.29 -5.29
N SER A 82 -10.59 -13.86 -6.47
CA SER A 82 -10.48 -15.31 -6.66
C SER A 82 -9.03 -15.77 -6.46
N GLU A 83 -8.86 -17.00 -5.99
CA GLU A 83 -7.53 -17.60 -5.82
C GLU A 83 -6.68 -17.55 -7.11
N ALA A 84 -7.30 -17.80 -8.26
CA ALA A 84 -6.65 -17.71 -9.55
C ALA A 84 -6.16 -16.28 -9.89
N ARG A 85 -6.90 -15.26 -9.45
CA ARG A 85 -6.49 -13.87 -9.59
C ARG A 85 -5.34 -13.54 -8.64
N LEU A 86 -5.42 -13.95 -7.39
CA LEU A 86 -4.39 -13.70 -6.38
C LEU A 86 -3.07 -14.37 -6.75
N ARG A 87 -3.09 -15.63 -7.20
CA ARG A 87 -1.90 -16.36 -7.68
C ARG A 87 -1.21 -15.69 -8.88
N ARG A 88 -1.94 -14.92 -9.69
CA ARG A 88 -1.34 -14.14 -10.80
C ARG A 88 -0.76 -12.81 -10.34
N LEU A 89 -1.25 -12.26 -9.25
CA LEU A 89 -0.85 -10.94 -8.75
C LEU A 89 0.27 -11.02 -7.73
N ILE A 90 0.28 -12.08 -6.92
CA ILE A 90 1.26 -12.29 -5.85
C ILE A 90 2.21 -13.39 -6.30
N VAL A 91 3.45 -13.00 -6.52
CA VAL A 91 4.53 -13.92 -6.90
C VAL A 91 5.50 -13.99 -5.73
N VAL A 92 5.71 -15.20 -5.21
CA VAL A 92 6.74 -15.42 -4.19
C VAL A 92 8.09 -15.54 -4.91
N GLU A 93 9.05 -14.73 -4.51
CA GLU A 93 10.41 -14.75 -5.07
C GLU A 93 11.04 -16.14 -4.90
N PRO A 94 11.71 -16.66 -5.95
CA PRO A 94 12.48 -17.89 -5.84
C PRO A 94 13.57 -17.75 -4.78
N GLY A 95 13.71 -18.74 -3.91
CA GLY A 95 14.71 -18.74 -2.83
C GLY A 95 14.16 -18.43 -1.44
N VAL A 96 12.90 -18.04 -1.31
CA VAL A 96 12.24 -18.00 0.01
C VAL A 96 11.99 -19.45 0.47
N PRO A 97 12.59 -19.88 1.61
CA PRO A 97 12.50 -21.28 2.06
C PRO A 97 11.13 -21.53 2.76
N VAL A 98 10.05 -21.44 2.03
CA VAL A 98 8.68 -21.57 2.59
C VAL A 98 8.47 -22.91 3.30
N ASP A 99 9.04 -23.99 2.74
CA ASP A 99 8.91 -25.32 3.35
C ASP A 99 9.74 -25.42 4.64
N ALA A 100 10.91 -24.81 4.70
CA ALA A 100 11.72 -24.74 5.92
C ALA A 100 11.01 -23.91 7.01
N ILE A 101 10.33 -22.84 6.63
CA ILE A 101 9.53 -22.02 7.55
C ILE A 101 8.38 -22.84 8.17
N LYS A 102 7.75 -23.72 7.40
CA LYS A 102 6.67 -24.60 7.87
C LYS A 102 7.16 -25.78 8.70
N ALA A 103 8.41 -26.21 8.49
CA ALA A 103 8.97 -27.40 9.13
C ALA A 103 9.51 -27.16 10.53
N SER A 104 9.75 -25.92 10.94
CA SER A 104 10.36 -25.58 12.24
C SER A 104 9.74 -24.33 12.86
N PRO A 105 9.76 -24.18 14.21
CA PRO A 105 9.41 -22.93 14.85
C PRO A 105 10.25 -21.79 14.31
N THR A 106 9.61 -20.81 13.68
CA THR A 106 10.30 -19.73 12.96
C THR A 106 9.72 -18.38 13.36
N ILE A 107 10.59 -17.42 13.63
CA ILE A 107 10.22 -16.02 13.86
C ILE A 107 10.35 -15.29 12.52
N LEU A 108 9.24 -14.77 12.00
CA LEU A 108 9.24 -13.94 10.80
C LEU A 108 9.35 -12.47 11.18
N LEU A 109 10.42 -11.81 10.72
CA LEU A 109 10.56 -10.37 10.83
C LEU A 109 9.93 -9.72 9.59
N CYS A 110 8.72 -9.17 9.75
CA CYS A 110 8.01 -8.50 8.68
C CYS A 110 8.05 -6.98 8.88
N PRO A 111 8.93 -6.25 8.17
CA PRO A 111 8.93 -4.80 8.22
C PRO A 111 7.64 -4.25 7.62
N HIS A 112 7.08 -3.22 8.26
CA HIS A 112 5.80 -2.65 7.86
C HIS A 112 5.98 -1.68 6.68
N PHE A 113 6.00 -2.21 5.47
CA PHE A 113 5.93 -1.43 4.23
C PHE A 113 4.49 -1.22 3.76
N VAL A 114 4.32 -0.39 2.73
CA VAL A 114 3.04 -0.27 2.01
C VAL A 114 2.68 -1.63 1.40
N SER A 115 1.43 -2.02 1.49
CA SER A 115 0.92 -3.34 1.04
C SER A 115 1.38 -4.55 1.87
N LEU A 116 1.59 -4.36 3.17
CA LEU A 116 1.92 -5.46 4.10
C LEU A 116 0.86 -6.59 4.09
N ASP A 117 -0.37 -6.28 3.71
CA ASP A 117 -1.49 -7.25 3.69
C ASP A 117 -1.48 -8.17 2.44
N ALA A 118 -0.50 -8.01 1.53
CA ALA A 118 -0.41 -8.79 0.28
C ALA A 118 0.23 -10.17 0.49
#